data_081c49418717dbe1bbf8ba0508cdbc1b
#
_entry.id   081c49418717dbe1bbf8ba0508cdbc1b
#
_cell.length_a   1.000
_cell.length_b   1.000
_cell.length_c   1.000
_cell.angle_alpha   90.00
_cell.angle_beta   90.00
_cell.angle_gamma   90.00
#
_symmetry.space_group_name_H-M   'P 1'
#
loop_
_entity.id
_entity.type
_entity.pdbx_description
1 polymer ?
#
loop_
_entity_poly.entity_id
_entity_poly.type
_entity_poly.pdbx_seq_one_letter_code
_entity_poly.pdbx_strand_id
1 'polypeptide(L)' 'MRADRVEVSWDSSKSQWLARIQSGEEVIRRHANLPSSADDNSLRSAVIKLAQDEGYEAAPNAVQIIRANQAGSP' A
#
# COMPACT_ATOMS: atom_id res chain seq x y z
N MET A 1 -7.36 -4.33 15.24
CA MET A 1 -6.96 -2.93 15.24
C MET A 1 -7.30 -2.28 13.92
N ARG A 2 -7.55 -1.00 13.94
CA ARG A 2 -7.89 -0.26 12.73
C ARG A 2 -6.68 0.49 12.20
N ALA A 3 -6.43 0.37 10.91
CA ALA A 3 -5.39 1.15 10.27
C ALA A 3 -5.93 2.54 9.96
N ASP A 4 -5.18 3.56 10.36
CA ASP A 4 -5.59 4.95 10.09
C ASP A 4 -5.36 5.30 8.64
N ARG A 5 -4.30 4.72 8.05
CA ARG A 5 -3.86 5.10 6.73
C ARG A 5 -2.99 3.99 6.14
N VAL A 6 -3.16 3.75 4.86
CA VAL A 6 -2.30 2.81 4.14
C VAL A 6 -1.78 3.52 2.90
N GLU A 7 -0.48 3.66 2.80
CA GLU A 7 0.16 4.27 1.64
C GLU A 7 0.81 3.19 0.80
N VAL A 8 0.55 3.20 -0.49
CA VAL A 8 1.09 2.23 -1.42
C VAL A 8 1.95 2.94 -2.43
N SER A 9 3.20 2.53 -2.56
CA SER A 9 4.12 3.13 -3.52
C SER A 9 4.95 2.04 -4.17
N TRP A 10 5.47 2.34 -5.36
CA TRP A 10 6.31 1.40 -6.07
C TRP A 10 7.74 1.48 -5.56
N ASP A 11 8.28 0.34 -5.20
CA ASP A 11 9.67 0.22 -4.76
C ASP A 11 10.49 -0.36 -5.90
N SER A 12 11.17 0.49 -6.66
CA SER A 12 11.90 0.07 -7.83
C SER A 12 13.13 -0.76 -7.49
N SER A 13 13.69 -0.58 -6.31
CA SER A 13 14.87 -1.35 -5.91
C SER A 13 14.52 -2.80 -5.65
N LYS A 14 13.30 -3.10 -5.28
CA LYS A 14 12.84 -4.46 -5.03
C LYS A 14 11.85 -4.95 -6.08
N SER A 15 11.46 -4.08 -7.00
CA SER A 15 10.46 -4.38 -8.02
C SER A 15 9.17 -4.91 -7.41
N GLN A 16 8.75 -4.27 -6.35
CA GLN A 16 7.53 -4.64 -5.62
C GLN A 16 6.83 -3.37 -5.15
N TRP A 17 5.54 -3.52 -4.83
CA TRP A 17 4.80 -2.44 -4.21
C TRP A 17 5.03 -2.44 -2.71
N LEU A 18 5.25 -1.27 -2.15
CA LEU A 18 5.42 -1.12 -0.71
C LEU A 18 4.13 -0.59 -0.12
N ALA A 19 3.58 -1.33 0.82
CA ALA A 19 2.42 -0.90 1.59
C ALA A 19 2.90 -0.47 2.97
N ARG A 20 2.60 0.78 3.30
CA ARG A 20 2.96 1.36 4.58
C ARG A 20 1.68 1.56 5.36
N ILE A 21 1.50 0.73 6.38
CA ILE A 21 0.27 0.70 7.17
C ILE A 21 0.52 1.47 8.46
N GLN A 22 -0.26 2.51 8.66
CA GLN A 22 -0.12 3.34 9.86
C GLN A 22 -1.32 3.14 10.77
N SER A 23 -1.04 2.89 12.04
CA SER A 23 -2.08 2.76 13.07
C SER A 23 -1.58 3.47 14.32
N GLY A 24 -2.15 4.64 14.60
CA GLY A 24 -1.67 5.46 15.70
C GLY A 24 -0.22 5.85 15.47
N GLU A 25 0.65 5.47 16.39
CA GLU A 25 2.06 5.78 16.28
C GLU A 25 2.85 4.65 15.61
N GLU A 26 2.20 3.55 15.32
CA GLU A 26 2.87 2.41 14.72
C GLU A 26 2.80 2.47 13.20
N VAL A 27 3.90 2.10 12.57
CA VAL A 27 3.97 2.00 11.12
C VAL A 27 4.57 0.65 10.77
N ILE A 28 3.85 -0.10 9.95
CA ILE A 28 4.28 -1.41 9.47
C ILE A 28 4.49 -1.32 7.97
N ARG A 29 5.58 -1.88 7.48
CA ARG A 29 5.88 -1.91 6.05
C ARG A 29 5.81 -3.33 5.56
N ARG A 30 5.07 -3.52 4.46
CA ARG A 30 4.94 -4.80 3.80
C ARG A 30 5.07 -4.62 2.31
N HIS A 31 5.61 -5.63 1.65
CA HIS A 31 5.72 -5.60 0.20
C HIS A 31 4.68 -6.50 -0.43
N ALA A 32 4.05 -6.00 -1.48
CA ALA A 32 3.08 -6.76 -2.25
C ALA A 32 3.72 -7.15 -3.59
N ASN A 33 3.67 -8.42 -3.89
CA ASN A 33 4.29 -8.94 -5.11
C ASN A 33 3.32 -8.81 -6.29
N LEU A 34 3.19 -7.59 -6.79
CA LEU A 34 2.34 -7.28 -7.92
C LEU A 34 3.15 -6.55 -8.98
N PRO A 35 2.75 -6.65 -10.26
CA PRO A 35 3.49 -5.94 -11.30
C PRO A 35 3.33 -4.44 -11.18
N SER A 36 4.25 -3.69 -11.74
CA SER A 36 4.19 -2.23 -11.71
C SER A 36 2.96 -1.70 -12.46
N SER A 37 2.42 -2.49 -13.36
CA SER A 37 1.24 -2.13 -14.13
C SER A 37 -0.08 -2.48 -13.43
N ALA A 38 -0.02 -3.01 -12.21
CA ALA A 38 -1.23 -3.36 -11.47
C ALA A 38 -2.14 -2.14 -11.32
N ASP A 39 -3.43 -2.36 -11.48
CA ASP A 39 -4.38 -1.26 -11.36
C ASP A 39 -4.68 -0.96 -9.89
N ASP A 40 -5.36 0.18 -9.67
CA ASP A 40 -5.63 0.65 -8.33
C ASP A 40 -6.50 -0.33 -7.54
N ASN A 41 -7.47 -0.96 -8.19
CA ASN A 41 -8.34 -1.90 -7.50
C ASN A 41 -7.57 -3.12 -7.03
N SER A 42 -6.69 -3.64 -7.86
CA SER A 42 -5.86 -4.79 -7.50
C SER A 42 -4.93 -4.45 -6.34
N LEU A 43 -4.31 -3.28 -6.40
CA LEU A 43 -3.43 -2.83 -5.32
C LEU A 43 -4.18 -2.63 -4.03
N ARG A 44 -5.34 -1.98 -4.11
CA ARG A 44 -6.15 -1.73 -2.93
C ARG A 44 -6.56 -3.02 -2.25
N SER A 45 -7.05 -3.98 -3.03
CA SER A 45 -7.45 -5.28 -2.50
C SER A 45 -6.28 -6.02 -1.86
N ALA A 46 -5.13 -5.99 -2.51
CA ALA A 46 -3.96 -6.69 -2.02
C ALA A 46 -3.46 -6.10 -0.70
N VAL A 47 -3.39 -4.77 -0.60
CA VAL A 47 -2.87 -4.16 0.61
C VAL A 47 -3.85 -4.26 1.77
N ILE A 48 -5.15 -4.25 1.49
CA ILE A 48 -6.15 -4.47 2.53
C ILE A 48 -5.96 -5.87 3.11
N LYS A 49 -5.73 -6.85 2.25
CA LYS A 49 -5.49 -8.21 2.71
C LYS A 49 -4.20 -8.33 3.52
N LEU A 50 -3.15 -7.64 3.10
CA LEU A 50 -1.92 -7.61 3.86
C LEU A 50 -2.14 -7.02 5.25
N ALA A 51 -2.92 -5.95 5.32
CA ALA A 51 -3.23 -5.34 6.61
C ALA A 51 -4.01 -6.31 7.49
N GLN A 52 -4.97 -7.03 6.92
CA GLN A 52 -5.75 -8.00 7.67
C GLN A 52 -4.86 -9.12 8.22
N ASP A 53 -3.88 -9.55 7.43
CA ASP A 53 -2.95 -10.59 7.87
C ASP A 53 -2.14 -10.13 9.07
N GLU A 54 -1.93 -8.82 9.21
CA GLU A 54 -1.20 -8.25 10.34
C GLU A 54 -2.13 -7.88 11.50
N GLY A 55 -3.42 -8.16 11.35
CA GLY A 55 -4.37 -7.86 12.41
C GLY A 55 -4.98 -6.47 12.35
N TYR A 56 -4.83 -5.78 11.22
CA TYR A 56 -5.38 -4.44 11.04
C TYR A 56 -6.53 -4.45 10.07
N GLU A 57 -7.52 -3.61 10.35
CA GLU A 57 -8.64 -3.38 9.44
C GLU A 57 -8.39 -2.08 8.69
N ALA A 58 -8.34 -2.16 7.37
CA ALA A 58 -8.14 -1.01 6.53
C ALA A 58 -9.36 -0.82 5.63
N ALA A 59 -9.96 0.37 5.69
CA ALA A 59 -11.05 0.69 4.79
C ALA A 59 -10.50 1.04 3.41
N PRO A 60 -11.23 0.73 2.33
CA PRO A 60 -10.73 1.04 0.99
C PRO A 60 -10.39 2.52 0.79
N ASN A 61 -11.15 3.41 1.42
CA ASN A 61 -10.88 4.84 1.27
C ASN A 61 -9.70 5.32 2.11
N ALA A 62 -9.16 4.47 2.99
CA ALA A 62 -7.95 4.79 3.74
C ALA A 62 -6.70 4.42 2.96
N VAL A 63 -6.83 3.69 1.86
CA VAL A 63 -5.71 3.27 1.03
C VAL A 63 -5.41 4.35 0.01
N GLN A 64 -4.18 4.83 0.02
CA GLN A 64 -3.71 5.85 -0.90
C GLN A 64 -2.60 5.28 -1.76
N ILE A 65 -2.78 5.34 -3.06
CA ILE A 65 -1.81 4.78 -4.00
C ILE A 65 -1.01 5.92 -4.61
N ILE A 66 0.30 5.85 -4.42
CA ILE A 66 1.22 6.88 -4.90
C ILE A 66 2.02 6.29 -6.05
N ARG A 67 1.93 6.92 -7.21
CA ARG A 67 2.65 6.47 -8.39
C ARG A 67 3.81 7.41 -8.66
N ALA A 68 5.00 6.91 -8.35
CA ALA A 68 6.20 7.73 -8.42
C ALA A 68 6.47 8.24 -9.84
N ASN A 69 6.17 7.45 -10.85
CA ASN A 69 6.41 7.87 -12.23
C ASN A 69 5.54 9.04 -12.63
N GLN A 70 4.38 9.19 -12.00
CA GLN A 70 3.52 10.35 -12.25
C GLN A 70 4.12 11.60 -11.63
N ALA A 71 4.68 11.45 -10.45
CA ALA A 71 5.32 12.56 -9.77
C ALA A 71 6.54 13.03 -10.55
N GLY A 72 7.20 12.12 -11.26
CA GLY A 72 8.36 12.46 -12.05
C GLY A 72 8.01 13.10 -13.37
N SER A 73 6.76 13.15 -13.75
CA SER A 73 6.34 13.77 -15.00
C SER A 73 6.29 15.28 -14.82
N PRO A 74 7.08 15.99 -15.57
CA PRO A 74 7.01 17.45 -15.51
C PRO A 74 5.71 17.93 -16.11
#